data_e5d9d4c083990292f2671da2f6f1d9af
#
_entry.id   e5d9d4c083990292f2671da2f6f1d9af
#
_cell.length_a   1.000
_cell.length_b   1.000
_cell.length_c   1.000
_cell.angle_alpha   90.00
_cell.angle_beta   90.00
_cell.angle_gamma   90.00
#
_symmetry.space_group_name_H-M   'P 1'
#
loop_
_entity.id
_entity.type
_entity.pdbx_description
1 polymer ?
#
loop_
_entity_poly.entity_id
_entity_poly.type
_entity_poly.pdbx_seq_one_letter_code
_entity_poly.pdbx_strand_id
1 'polypeptide(L)'
;RKRDRIETIDKQAGTKVLLSFGRPSSGATLLHLTNQLLRRGGTHPNVTALHITTDKDINPIEADKFYQDSFRPILRAAEELEQPLETDYIVADEVESAVLNKLTSERYNLLIVGAGVRLSSDEDDREASSMRQQMSRFMGSLPMRTTESLLSIHSMLRDKMAFFVHRAPCSVGILLSRSFDSPKHILVYVRSASDLRLLPYARTMAENNQATLRIVLSTGVARESLNSHPGEEIITTDKLCSVPAECDLVVVSYTYWQESFDTCEELLAQLPSTLILNLK
;
A
#
# COMPACT_ATOMS: atom_id res chain seq x y z
N ARG A 1 14.50 -31.23 16.74
CA ARG A 1 13.23 -30.58 16.31
C ARG A 1 13.36 -29.10 16.59
N LYS A 2 13.90 -28.34 15.64
CA LYS A 2 13.83 -26.88 15.62
C LYS A 2 12.44 -26.51 15.07
N ARG A 3 11.59 -25.99 15.92
CA ARG A 3 10.42 -25.22 15.49
C ARG A 3 10.97 -23.90 14.98
N ASP A 4 10.96 -23.69 13.67
CA ASP A 4 11.14 -22.37 13.08
C ASP A 4 9.97 -21.51 13.57
N ARG A 5 10.27 -20.64 14.53
CA ARG A 5 9.38 -19.55 14.93
C ARG A 5 9.30 -18.63 13.72
N ILE A 6 8.17 -18.62 13.06
CA ILE A 6 7.79 -17.53 12.17
C ILE A 6 7.69 -16.30 13.09
N GLU A 7 8.73 -15.48 13.09
CA GLU A 7 8.67 -14.17 13.73
C GLU A 7 7.77 -13.29 12.87
N THR A 8 6.48 -13.33 13.16
CA THR A 8 5.56 -12.29 12.75
C THR A 8 6.01 -11.00 13.42
N ILE A 9 5.86 -9.85 12.73
CA ILE A 9 6.08 -8.47 13.24
C ILE A 9 5.38 -8.23 14.60
N ASP A 10 4.80 -9.20 15.17
CA ASP A 10 3.69 -9.35 16.05
C ASP A 10 3.98 -9.47 17.53
N LYS A 11 5.18 -9.25 17.99
CA LYS A 11 5.47 -9.48 19.42
C LYS A 11 5.91 -8.28 20.24
N GLN A 12 5.72 -7.05 19.74
CA GLN A 12 6.02 -5.88 20.55
C GLN A 12 4.93 -4.82 20.41
N ALA A 13 4.38 -4.40 21.54
CA ALA A 13 3.78 -3.09 21.66
C ALA A 13 4.76 -2.08 21.05
N GLY A 14 4.49 -1.60 19.81
CA GLY A 14 5.39 -0.64 19.17
C GLY A 14 5.85 -0.95 17.75
N THR A 15 5.09 -1.67 16.90
CA THR A 15 5.40 -1.74 15.46
C THR A 15 5.53 -0.32 14.90
N LYS A 16 6.75 0.06 14.50
CA LYS A 16 7.04 1.40 13.97
C LYS A 16 6.84 1.39 12.46
N VAL A 17 5.91 2.24 11.99
CA VAL A 17 5.50 2.31 10.58
C VAL A 17 5.84 3.69 10.01
N LEU A 18 6.45 3.70 8.83
CA LEU A 18 6.62 4.91 8.04
C LEU A 18 5.55 4.92 6.94
N LEU A 19 4.73 5.96 6.91
CA LEU A 19 3.83 6.26 5.80
C LEU A 19 4.46 7.34 4.93
N SER A 20 4.67 7.08 3.65
CA SER A 20 5.13 8.10 2.73
C SER A 20 4.08 8.38 1.66
N PHE A 21 3.73 9.65 1.50
CA PHE A 21 2.71 10.10 0.57
C PHE A 21 3.09 11.43 -0.09
N GLY A 22 2.71 11.59 -1.35
CA GLY A 22 2.91 12.83 -2.09
C GLY A 22 1.67 13.72 -2.15
N ARG A 23 0.46 13.15 -1.87
CA ARG A 23 -0.80 13.89 -1.86
C ARG A 23 -1.44 13.84 -0.48
N PRO A 24 -1.98 14.96 0.02
CA PRO A 24 -2.60 15.01 1.35
C PRO A 24 -3.69 13.95 1.56
N SER A 25 -4.59 13.75 0.59
CA SER A 25 -5.65 12.73 0.65
C SER A 25 -5.13 11.31 0.74
N SER A 26 -4.01 11.01 0.06
CA SER A 26 -3.39 9.69 0.12
C SER A 26 -2.84 9.36 1.50
N GLY A 27 -2.37 10.35 2.25
CA GLY A 27 -1.90 10.16 3.62
C GLY A 27 -2.98 9.59 4.53
N ALA A 28 -4.20 10.16 4.49
CA ALA A 28 -5.34 9.66 5.25
C ALA A 28 -5.68 8.21 4.88
N THR A 29 -5.74 7.90 3.57
CA THR A 29 -6.01 6.54 3.08
C THR A 29 -4.98 5.53 3.58
N LEU A 30 -3.68 5.89 3.56
CA LEU A 30 -2.62 5.01 4.06
C LEU A 30 -2.68 4.83 5.57
N LEU A 31 -3.12 5.83 6.31
CA LEU A 31 -3.32 5.72 7.76
C LEU A 31 -4.48 4.78 8.09
N HIS A 32 -5.62 4.91 7.39
CA HIS A 32 -6.74 3.97 7.52
C HIS A 32 -6.31 2.53 7.22
N LEU A 33 -5.58 2.31 6.13
CA LEU A 33 -5.02 1.01 5.78
C LEU A 33 -4.12 0.48 6.91
N THR A 34 -3.22 1.31 7.42
CA THR A 34 -2.27 0.92 8.48
C THR A 34 -2.99 0.51 9.75
N ASN A 35 -3.99 1.28 10.16
CA ASN A 35 -4.80 0.99 11.32
C ASN A 35 -5.56 -0.34 11.14
N GLN A 36 -6.21 -0.54 10.01
CA GLN A 36 -6.93 -1.78 9.71
C GLN A 36 -6.00 -3.00 9.66
N LEU A 37 -4.77 -2.84 9.15
CA LEU A 37 -3.79 -3.90 8.99
C LEU A 37 -3.12 -4.33 10.30
N LEU A 38 -2.90 -3.39 11.24
CA LEU A 38 -2.03 -3.58 12.39
C LEU A 38 -2.68 -3.38 13.75
N ARG A 39 -3.85 -2.72 13.85
CA ARG A 39 -4.53 -2.52 15.13
C ARG A 39 -5.01 -3.85 15.68
N ARG A 40 -4.63 -4.15 16.92
CA ARG A 40 -5.00 -5.38 17.61
C ARG A 40 -5.38 -5.11 19.07
N GLY A 41 -6.54 -5.58 19.48
CA GLY A 41 -6.95 -5.50 20.89
C GLY A 41 -6.90 -4.09 21.47
N GLY A 42 -7.16 -3.05 20.66
CA GLY A 42 -7.06 -1.65 21.10
C GLY A 42 -5.64 -1.06 21.07
N THR A 43 -4.61 -1.85 20.73
CA THR A 43 -3.24 -1.35 20.57
C THR A 43 -3.02 -0.82 19.16
N HIS A 44 -2.50 0.39 19.06
CA HIS A 44 -2.18 1.06 17.80
C HIS A 44 -0.69 0.93 17.47
N PRO A 45 -0.32 0.87 16.16
CA PRO A 45 1.07 0.98 15.74
C PRO A 45 1.62 2.40 15.99
N ASN A 46 2.94 2.53 16.08
CA ASN A 46 3.60 3.85 16.10
C ASN A 46 3.80 4.31 14.66
N VAL A 47 3.10 5.35 14.26
CA VAL A 47 3.07 5.81 12.87
C VAL A 47 3.76 7.15 12.72
N THR A 48 4.70 7.23 11.78
CA THR A 48 5.27 8.48 11.30
C THR A 48 4.77 8.73 9.88
N ALA A 49 4.10 9.85 9.67
CA ALA A 49 3.63 10.31 8.37
C ALA A 49 4.67 11.22 7.72
N LEU A 50 5.25 10.78 6.64
CA LEU A 50 6.28 11.51 5.89
C LEU A 50 5.69 12.09 4.61
N HIS A 51 5.68 13.42 4.52
CA HIS A 51 5.38 14.13 3.29
C HIS A 51 6.66 14.71 2.69
N ILE A 52 6.90 14.41 1.42
CA ILE A 52 8.09 14.89 0.71
C ILE A 52 7.63 15.76 -0.47
N THR A 53 8.19 16.95 -0.56
CA THR A 53 8.05 17.82 -1.71
C THR A 53 9.36 18.01 -2.43
N THR A 54 9.29 18.14 -3.75
CA THR A 54 10.42 18.51 -4.60
C THR A 54 10.46 20.00 -4.89
N ASP A 55 9.45 20.76 -4.40
CA ASP A 55 9.39 22.22 -4.62
C ASP A 55 10.32 22.94 -3.68
N LYS A 56 11.40 23.49 -4.24
CA LYS A 56 12.41 24.27 -3.52
C LYS A 56 12.01 25.73 -3.35
N ASP A 57 11.00 26.18 -4.09
CA ASP A 57 10.59 27.58 -4.16
C ASP A 57 9.47 27.91 -3.15
N ILE A 58 9.26 27.06 -2.15
CA ILE A 58 8.29 27.36 -1.10
C ILE A 58 8.76 28.60 -0.33
N ASN A 59 7.99 29.68 -0.48
CA ASN A 59 8.22 30.88 0.27
C ASN A 59 8.17 30.57 1.78
N PRO A 60 9.20 30.89 2.58
CA PRO A 60 9.20 30.66 4.02
C PRO A 60 7.96 31.17 4.76
N ILE A 61 7.33 32.23 4.26
CA ILE A 61 6.10 32.81 4.83
C ILE A 61 4.88 31.87 4.62
N GLU A 62 4.92 31.05 3.57
CA GLU A 62 3.84 30.11 3.24
C GLU A 62 4.13 28.67 3.72
N ALA A 63 5.34 28.43 4.23
CA ALA A 63 5.78 27.09 4.63
C ALA A 63 4.85 26.47 5.69
N ASP A 64 4.42 27.25 6.69
CA ASP A 64 3.51 26.78 7.73
C ASP A 64 2.14 26.41 7.17
N LYS A 65 1.61 27.22 6.24
CA LYS A 65 0.34 26.92 5.59
C LYS A 65 0.44 25.68 4.73
N PHE A 66 1.52 25.55 3.96
CA PHE A 66 1.77 24.40 3.11
C PHE A 66 1.91 23.12 3.94
N TYR A 67 2.62 23.17 5.06
CA TYR A 67 2.69 22.07 6.02
C TYR A 67 1.31 21.70 6.55
N GLN A 68 0.53 22.67 7.02
CA GLN A 68 -0.81 22.41 7.54
C GLN A 68 -1.74 21.79 6.49
N ASP A 69 -1.72 22.33 5.26
CA ASP A 69 -2.56 21.81 4.17
C ASP A 69 -2.15 20.39 3.77
N SER A 70 -0.84 20.08 3.80
CA SER A 70 -0.31 18.74 3.50
C SER A 70 -0.71 17.68 4.52
N PHE A 71 -0.78 18.03 5.80
CA PHE A 71 -1.06 17.08 6.87
C PHE A 71 -2.52 17.10 7.38
N ARG A 72 -3.31 18.12 7.05
CA ARG A 72 -4.69 18.23 7.55
C ARG A 72 -5.55 16.99 7.37
N PRO A 73 -5.59 16.33 6.20
CA PRO A 73 -6.41 15.12 6.01
C PRO A 73 -5.96 13.95 6.89
N ILE A 74 -4.65 13.71 7.00
CA ILE A 74 -4.14 12.59 7.80
C ILE A 74 -4.26 12.86 9.31
N LEU A 75 -4.10 14.10 9.74
CA LEU A 75 -4.31 14.49 11.16
C LEU A 75 -5.77 14.29 11.57
N ARG A 76 -6.72 14.68 10.70
CA ARG A 76 -8.13 14.41 10.95
C ARG A 76 -8.43 12.92 11.05
N ALA A 77 -7.89 12.11 10.12
CA ALA A 77 -8.04 10.66 10.18
C ALA A 77 -7.40 10.07 11.46
N ALA A 78 -6.28 10.61 11.91
CA ALA A 78 -5.64 10.20 13.16
C ALA A 78 -6.52 10.48 14.38
N GLU A 79 -7.16 11.66 14.43
CA GLU A 79 -8.12 12.00 15.48
C GLU A 79 -9.33 11.07 15.49
N GLU A 80 -9.92 10.80 14.31
CA GLU A 80 -11.07 9.89 14.15
C GLU A 80 -10.75 8.45 14.55
N LEU A 81 -9.53 8.00 14.32
CA LEU A 81 -9.06 6.66 14.64
C LEU A 81 -8.46 6.55 16.07
N GLU A 82 -8.35 7.66 16.80
CA GLU A 82 -7.60 7.74 18.07
C GLU A 82 -6.15 7.22 17.93
N GLN A 83 -5.57 7.37 16.73
CA GLN A 83 -4.27 6.84 16.35
C GLN A 83 -3.17 7.85 16.65
N PRO A 84 -2.19 7.54 17.51
CA PRO A 84 -1.02 8.38 17.71
C PRO A 84 -0.25 8.53 16.39
N LEU A 85 0.08 9.76 16.00
CA LEU A 85 0.72 10.07 14.73
C LEU A 85 1.83 11.10 14.93
N GLU A 86 3.02 10.78 14.44
CA GLU A 86 4.10 11.73 14.23
C GLU A 86 4.08 12.21 12.79
N THR A 87 4.40 13.47 12.54
CA THR A 87 4.47 14.04 11.20
C THR A 87 5.87 14.54 10.90
N ASP A 88 6.35 14.25 9.69
CA ASP A 88 7.65 14.71 9.21
C ASP A 88 7.53 15.26 7.78
N TYR A 89 8.20 16.37 7.53
CA TYR A 89 8.18 17.08 6.25
C TYR A 89 9.59 17.29 5.72
N ILE A 90 9.84 16.80 4.52
CA ILE A 90 11.16 16.89 3.89
C ILE A 90 11.04 17.53 2.51
N VAL A 91 11.96 18.45 2.21
CA VAL A 91 12.20 18.94 0.85
C VAL A 91 13.37 18.18 0.27
N ALA A 92 13.17 17.47 -0.83
CA ALA A 92 14.22 16.67 -1.47
C ALA A 92 14.05 16.62 -2.99
N ASP A 93 15.16 16.50 -3.71
CA ASP A 93 15.14 16.37 -5.17
C ASP A 93 14.60 15.01 -5.62
N GLU A 94 14.90 13.96 -4.83
CA GLU A 94 14.52 12.59 -5.11
C GLU A 94 13.72 12.00 -3.94
N VAL A 95 12.42 11.79 -4.15
CA VAL A 95 11.49 11.31 -3.12
C VAL A 95 11.89 9.94 -2.60
N GLU A 96 12.21 9.01 -3.50
CA GLU A 96 12.54 7.63 -3.15
C GLU A 96 13.81 7.54 -2.29
N SER A 97 14.82 8.31 -2.64
CA SER A 97 16.07 8.40 -1.87
C SER A 97 15.86 9.00 -0.48
N ALA A 98 15.01 10.03 -0.37
CA ALA A 98 14.67 10.63 0.92
C ALA A 98 13.93 9.66 1.84
N VAL A 99 12.99 8.87 1.30
CA VAL A 99 12.30 7.80 2.05
C VAL A 99 13.30 6.78 2.56
N LEU A 100 14.22 6.28 1.71
CA LEU A 100 15.23 5.31 2.12
C LEU A 100 16.18 5.84 3.20
N ASN A 101 16.59 7.10 3.08
CA ASN A 101 17.42 7.74 4.10
C ASN A 101 16.69 7.81 5.44
N LYS A 102 15.40 8.14 5.45
CA LYS A 102 14.57 8.13 6.66
C LYS A 102 14.47 6.74 7.27
N LEU A 103 14.22 5.71 6.44
CA LEU A 103 14.15 4.31 6.88
C LEU A 103 15.47 3.81 7.49
N THR A 104 16.61 4.29 6.95
CA THR A 104 17.94 3.87 7.40
C THR A 104 18.37 4.61 8.68
N SER A 105 18.03 5.90 8.79
CA SER A 105 18.36 6.72 9.96
C SER A 105 17.52 6.35 11.19
N GLU A 106 16.28 5.95 10.98
CA GLU A 106 15.36 5.52 12.03
C GLU A 106 14.88 4.09 11.73
N ARG A 107 14.90 3.22 12.73
CA ARG A 107 14.52 1.81 12.53
C ARG A 107 12.99 1.68 12.46
N TYR A 108 12.48 1.46 11.25
CA TYR A 108 11.07 1.11 11.00
C TYR A 108 10.93 -0.39 10.75
N ASN A 109 9.76 -0.93 11.10
CA ASN A 109 9.41 -2.34 10.83
C ASN A 109 8.70 -2.47 9.48
N LEU A 110 7.96 -1.42 9.08
CA LEU A 110 7.14 -1.42 7.88
C LEU A 110 7.15 -0.04 7.22
N LEU A 111 7.36 -0.02 5.92
CA LEU A 111 7.09 1.13 5.05
C LEU A 111 5.74 0.89 4.35
N ILE A 112 4.84 1.86 4.37
CA ILE A 112 3.63 1.85 3.55
C ILE A 112 3.64 3.06 2.63
N VAL A 113 3.46 2.80 1.35
CA VAL A 113 3.40 3.83 0.30
C VAL A 113 2.19 3.62 -0.60
N GLY A 114 1.65 4.70 -1.14
CA GLY A 114 0.72 4.62 -2.25
C GLY A 114 1.46 4.40 -3.57
N ALA A 115 0.84 3.69 -4.48
CA ALA A 115 1.38 3.48 -5.82
C ALA A 115 1.52 4.78 -6.64
N GLY A 116 0.88 5.87 -6.18
CA GLY A 116 0.94 7.17 -6.84
C GLY A 116 0.09 7.27 -8.11
N VAL A 117 -0.62 6.20 -8.48
CA VAL A 117 -1.45 6.11 -9.68
C VAL A 117 -2.91 5.89 -9.27
N ARG A 118 -3.82 6.76 -9.73
CA ARG A 118 -5.25 6.47 -9.73
C ARG A 118 -5.57 5.70 -11.01
N LEU A 119 -6.06 4.48 -10.87
CA LEU A 119 -6.50 3.64 -11.99
C LEU A 119 -8.01 3.83 -12.29
N SER A 120 -8.72 4.70 -11.58
CA SER A 120 -10.14 4.97 -11.82
C SER A 120 -10.36 6.23 -12.66
N SER A 121 -11.27 6.13 -13.64
CA SER A 121 -11.72 7.19 -14.53
C SER A 121 -12.82 8.09 -13.93
N ASP A 122 -13.03 8.08 -12.61
CA ASP A 122 -14.13 8.81 -11.99
C ASP A 122 -13.72 10.20 -11.47
N GLU A 123 -14.28 11.18 -12.12
CA GLU A 123 -14.75 12.51 -11.74
C GLU A 123 -14.08 13.29 -10.59
N ASP A 124 -12.77 13.54 -10.67
CA ASP A 124 -12.19 14.73 -10.04
C ASP A 124 -11.10 15.33 -10.96
N ASP A 125 -11.54 15.92 -12.05
CA ASP A 125 -10.71 16.54 -13.09
C ASP A 125 -9.82 17.71 -12.60
N ARG A 126 -10.00 18.18 -11.38
CA ARG A 126 -9.21 19.30 -10.85
C ARG A 126 -7.85 18.86 -10.28
N GLU A 127 -7.77 17.68 -9.67
CA GLU A 127 -6.48 17.14 -9.20
C GLU A 127 -5.70 16.44 -10.31
N ALA A 128 -6.38 15.84 -11.29
CA ALA A 128 -5.75 15.25 -12.48
C ALA A 128 -5.03 16.30 -13.35
N SER A 129 -5.50 17.55 -13.36
CA SER A 129 -4.86 18.63 -14.12
C SER A 129 -3.48 19.02 -13.55
N SER A 130 -3.31 18.96 -12.22
CA SER A 130 -2.00 19.26 -11.59
C SER A 130 -0.98 18.16 -11.87
N MET A 131 -1.43 16.89 -11.95
CA MET A 131 -0.58 15.76 -12.28
C MET A 131 -0.18 15.73 -13.76
N ARG A 132 -1.11 16.09 -14.65
CA ARG A 132 -0.81 16.31 -16.08
C ARG A 132 0.19 17.46 -16.26
N GLN A 133 0.11 18.50 -15.45
CA GLN A 133 1.05 19.62 -15.46
C GLN A 133 2.45 19.23 -14.96
N GLN A 134 2.54 18.40 -13.93
CA GLN A 134 3.83 17.87 -13.46
C GLN A 134 4.44 16.86 -14.44
N MET A 135 3.63 15.95 -15.01
CA MET A 135 4.09 15.04 -16.07
C MET A 135 4.45 15.77 -17.36
N SER A 136 3.73 16.83 -17.73
CA SER A 136 4.03 17.68 -18.89
C SER A 136 5.36 18.43 -18.73
N ARG A 137 5.72 18.83 -17.54
CA ARG A 137 7.04 19.43 -17.27
C ARG A 137 8.19 18.41 -17.36
N PHE A 138 7.91 17.13 -17.07
CA PHE A 138 8.92 16.06 -17.12
C PHE A 138 9.09 15.46 -18.52
N MET A 139 8.07 15.45 -19.35
CA MET A 139 8.04 14.72 -20.64
C MET A 139 7.75 15.60 -21.85
N GLY A 140 8.14 16.87 -21.88
CA GLY A 140 8.10 17.71 -23.10
C GLY A 140 7.06 17.27 -24.15
N SER A 141 5.97 17.99 -24.22
CA SER A 141 5.00 18.10 -25.36
C SER A 141 4.90 16.93 -26.35
N LEU A 142 4.34 15.79 -25.95
CA LEU A 142 3.87 14.78 -26.89
C LEU A 142 2.38 14.51 -26.66
N PRO A 143 1.53 14.49 -27.70
CA PRO A 143 0.13 14.13 -27.58
C PRO A 143 0.02 12.62 -27.31
N MET A 144 -0.27 12.24 -26.06
CA MET A 144 -0.36 10.83 -25.65
C MET A 144 -1.64 10.17 -26.17
N ARG A 145 -1.48 9.11 -26.94
CA ARG A 145 -2.54 8.13 -27.22
C ARG A 145 -2.79 7.31 -25.96
N THR A 146 -4.03 6.98 -25.66
CA THR A 146 -4.51 6.36 -24.42
C THR A 146 -3.77 5.05 -24.01
N THR A 147 -3.33 4.28 -24.96
CA THR A 147 -2.57 3.00 -24.74
C THR A 147 -1.13 3.23 -24.29
N GLU A 148 -0.44 4.22 -24.82
CA GLU A 148 0.94 4.57 -24.42
C GLU A 148 0.99 5.13 -23.00
N SER A 149 -0.11 5.77 -22.56
CA SER A 149 -0.27 6.28 -21.18
C SER A 149 -0.32 5.15 -20.15
N LEU A 150 -1.04 4.06 -20.41
CA LEU A 150 -1.16 2.92 -19.51
C LEU A 150 0.16 2.16 -19.37
N LEU A 151 0.89 1.96 -20.45
CA LEU A 151 2.21 1.33 -20.46
C LEU A 151 3.23 2.14 -19.65
N SER A 152 3.22 3.46 -19.79
CA SER A 152 4.09 4.37 -19.05
C SER A 152 3.79 4.32 -17.53
N ILE A 153 2.52 4.30 -17.17
CA ILE A 153 2.08 4.23 -15.76
C ILE A 153 2.50 2.89 -15.14
N HIS A 154 2.31 1.80 -15.87
CA HIS A 154 2.66 0.46 -15.42
C HIS A 154 4.17 0.31 -15.19
N SER A 155 5.00 0.78 -16.12
CA SER A 155 6.46 0.73 -15.97
C SER A 155 6.95 1.58 -14.79
N MET A 156 6.42 2.79 -14.61
CA MET A 156 6.76 3.65 -13.47
C MET A 156 6.38 3.01 -12.13
N LEU A 157 5.20 2.38 -12.08
CA LEU A 157 4.75 1.65 -10.89
C LEU A 157 5.69 0.50 -10.56
N ARG A 158 6.03 -0.31 -11.56
CA ARG A 158 6.95 -1.44 -11.43
C ARG A 158 8.32 -1.00 -10.92
N ASP A 159 8.89 0.04 -11.48
CA ASP A 159 10.21 0.54 -11.12
C ASP A 159 10.22 1.08 -9.68
N LYS A 160 9.19 1.83 -9.29
CA LYS A 160 9.02 2.35 -7.93
C LYS A 160 8.85 1.22 -6.91
N MET A 161 8.03 0.22 -7.22
CA MET A 161 7.83 -0.95 -6.37
C MET A 161 9.13 -1.72 -6.18
N ALA A 162 9.83 -2.04 -7.28
CA ALA A 162 11.12 -2.72 -7.25
C ALA A 162 12.15 -1.93 -6.42
N PHE A 163 12.19 -0.61 -6.56
CA PHE A 163 13.11 0.24 -5.82
C PHE A 163 12.94 0.07 -4.31
N PHE A 164 11.72 0.20 -3.79
CA PHE A 164 11.48 0.07 -2.35
C PHE A 164 11.63 -1.36 -1.85
N VAL A 165 11.12 -2.35 -2.59
CA VAL A 165 11.19 -3.76 -2.18
C VAL A 165 12.63 -4.24 -2.05
N HIS A 166 13.50 -3.85 -2.98
CA HIS A 166 14.89 -4.29 -2.96
C HIS A 166 15.78 -3.50 -1.99
N ARG A 167 15.50 -2.22 -1.78
CA ARG A 167 16.39 -1.32 -1.02
C ARG A 167 15.95 -1.02 0.40
N ALA A 168 14.65 -1.05 0.71
CA ALA A 168 14.19 -0.77 2.07
C ALA A 168 14.73 -1.80 3.07
N PRO A 169 15.21 -1.39 4.25
CA PRO A 169 15.72 -2.30 5.28
C PRO A 169 14.62 -3.06 6.04
N CYS A 170 13.35 -2.73 5.81
CA CYS A 170 12.17 -3.26 6.49
C CYS A 170 11.17 -3.87 5.49
N SER A 171 10.07 -4.43 6.01
CA SER A 171 8.93 -4.83 5.19
C SER A 171 8.33 -3.66 4.44
N VAL A 172 7.75 -3.91 3.26
CA VAL A 172 7.17 -2.88 2.39
C VAL A 172 5.74 -3.26 2.03
N GLY A 173 4.82 -2.32 2.21
CA GLY A 173 3.44 -2.39 1.73
C GLY A 173 3.18 -1.29 0.69
N ILE A 174 2.60 -1.67 -0.44
CA ILE A 174 2.26 -0.75 -1.53
C ILE A 174 0.77 -0.86 -1.80
N LEU A 175 0.06 0.26 -1.66
CA LEU A 175 -1.37 0.32 -1.92
C LEU A 175 -1.65 0.88 -3.31
N LEU A 176 -2.25 0.07 -4.16
CA LEU A 176 -2.97 0.50 -5.35
C LEU A 176 -4.39 0.84 -4.91
N SER A 177 -4.68 2.11 -4.66
CA SER A 177 -5.99 2.53 -4.19
C SER A 177 -6.96 2.75 -5.35
N ARG A 178 -8.13 2.12 -5.25
CA ARG A 178 -9.33 2.42 -6.03
C ARG A 178 -10.45 2.72 -5.06
N SER A 179 -10.52 3.98 -4.62
CA SER A 179 -11.49 4.39 -3.59
C SER A 179 -11.44 3.49 -2.34
N PHE A 180 -10.20 3.16 -1.90
CA PHE A 180 -10.01 2.34 -0.70
C PHE A 180 -10.60 3.04 0.52
N ASP A 181 -11.45 2.32 1.24
CA ASP A 181 -12.05 2.76 2.49
C ASP A 181 -12.09 1.59 3.49
N SER A 182 -13.26 1.05 3.76
CA SER A 182 -13.49 -0.08 4.70
C SER A 182 -13.90 -1.32 3.91
N PRO A 183 -12.94 -2.18 3.49
CA PRO A 183 -13.26 -3.34 2.68
C PRO A 183 -14.16 -4.32 3.44
N LYS A 184 -15.19 -4.83 2.78
CA LYS A 184 -16.09 -5.87 3.31
C LYS A 184 -15.79 -7.26 2.75
N HIS A 185 -15.13 -7.33 1.60
CA HIS A 185 -14.73 -8.56 0.95
C HIS A 185 -13.25 -8.51 0.62
N ILE A 186 -12.46 -9.23 1.41
CA ILE A 186 -11.01 -9.28 1.27
C ILE A 186 -10.60 -10.60 0.64
N LEU A 187 -9.77 -10.53 -0.39
CA LEU A 187 -9.20 -11.68 -1.07
C LEU A 187 -7.69 -11.72 -0.83
N VAL A 188 -7.17 -12.84 -0.37
CA VAL A 188 -5.72 -13.06 -0.23
C VAL A 188 -5.27 -14.22 -1.09
N TYR A 189 -4.22 -14.02 -1.89
CA TYR A 189 -3.62 -15.07 -2.69
C TYR A 189 -2.42 -15.70 -1.97
N VAL A 190 -2.43 -17.01 -1.86
CA VAL A 190 -1.37 -17.84 -1.27
C VAL A 190 -0.90 -18.83 -2.32
N ARG A 191 0.17 -18.51 -3.01
CA ARG A 191 0.75 -19.34 -4.07
C ARG A 191 1.86 -20.24 -3.56
N SER A 192 2.53 -19.82 -2.53
CA SER A 192 3.68 -20.50 -1.95
C SER A 192 3.62 -20.52 -0.42
N ALA A 193 4.45 -21.33 0.20
CA ALA A 193 4.55 -21.37 1.66
C ALA A 193 4.99 -20.02 2.26
N SER A 194 5.74 -19.19 1.51
CA SER A 194 6.13 -17.85 1.97
C SER A 194 4.96 -16.90 2.05
N ASP A 195 3.93 -17.07 1.20
CA ASP A 195 2.75 -16.22 1.18
C ASP A 195 1.82 -16.46 2.38
N LEU A 196 1.97 -17.57 3.09
CA LEU A 196 1.26 -17.81 4.36
C LEU A 196 1.51 -16.70 5.39
N ARG A 197 2.63 -15.98 5.27
CA ARG A 197 2.96 -14.81 6.11
C ARG A 197 2.01 -13.63 5.90
N LEU A 198 1.24 -13.58 4.80
CA LEU A 198 0.23 -12.57 4.54
C LEU A 198 -1.02 -12.77 5.40
N LEU A 199 -1.34 -14.02 5.77
CA LEU A 199 -2.58 -14.37 6.45
C LEU A 199 -2.82 -13.63 7.77
N PRO A 200 -1.84 -13.48 8.68
CA PRO A 200 -2.02 -12.71 9.90
C PRO A 200 -2.50 -11.28 9.65
N TYR A 201 -1.99 -10.64 8.59
CA TYR A 201 -2.37 -9.28 8.21
C TYR A 201 -3.76 -9.23 7.60
N ALA A 202 -4.07 -10.13 6.66
CA ALA A 202 -5.39 -10.23 6.04
C ALA A 202 -6.48 -10.54 7.08
N ARG A 203 -6.20 -11.41 8.06
CA ARG A 203 -7.09 -11.74 9.17
C ARG A 203 -7.35 -10.55 10.08
N THR A 204 -6.29 -9.86 10.52
CA THR A 204 -6.43 -8.64 11.32
C THR A 204 -7.27 -7.60 10.61
N MET A 205 -7.07 -7.45 9.31
CA MET A 205 -7.82 -6.52 8.48
C MET A 205 -9.29 -6.93 8.35
N ALA A 206 -9.56 -8.23 8.18
CA ALA A 206 -10.92 -8.76 8.14
C ALA A 206 -11.64 -8.57 9.49
N GLU A 207 -10.97 -8.81 10.60
CA GLU A 207 -11.49 -8.58 11.96
C GLU A 207 -11.82 -7.10 12.18
N ASN A 208 -10.89 -6.19 11.89
CA ASN A 208 -11.06 -4.76 12.10
C ASN A 208 -12.19 -4.14 11.24
N ASN A 209 -12.47 -4.72 10.08
CA ASN A 209 -13.52 -4.24 9.16
C ASN A 209 -14.82 -5.05 9.23
N GLN A 210 -14.87 -6.12 10.04
CA GLN A 210 -15.97 -7.10 10.02
C GLN A 210 -16.22 -7.59 8.59
N ALA A 211 -15.13 -7.91 7.90
CA ALA A 211 -15.11 -8.31 6.51
C ALA A 211 -15.06 -9.83 6.35
N THR A 212 -15.56 -10.32 5.24
CA THR A 212 -15.34 -11.71 4.84
C THR A 212 -13.93 -11.86 4.27
N LEU A 213 -13.22 -12.92 4.68
CA LEU A 213 -11.91 -13.25 4.18
C LEU A 213 -11.98 -14.50 3.30
N ARG A 214 -11.60 -14.32 2.04
CA ARG A 214 -11.46 -15.39 1.08
C ARG A 214 -9.99 -15.66 0.80
N ILE A 215 -9.55 -16.91 1.00
CA ILE A 215 -8.18 -17.34 0.78
C ILE A 215 -8.14 -18.15 -0.51
N VAL A 216 -7.43 -17.65 -1.52
CA VAL A 216 -7.16 -18.38 -2.76
C VAL A 216 -5.83 -19.09 -2.62
N LEU A 217 -5.89 -20.42 -2.57
CA LEU A 217 -4.76 -21.29 -2.35
C LEU A 217 -4.36 -21.98 -3.66
N SER A 218 -3.09 -21.90 -4.03
CA SER A 218 -2.56 -22.71 -5.14
C SER A 218 -2.54 -24.19 -4.76
N THR A 219 -2.76 -25.07 -5.74
CA THR A 219 -2.73 -26.53 -5.54
C THR A 219 -1.39 -27.05 -5.01
N GLY A 220 -0.29 -26.30 -5.21
CA GLY A 220 1.02 -26.62 -4.67
C GLY A 220 1.21 -26.34 -3.17
N VAL A 221 0.24 -25.70 -2.50
CA VAL A 221 0.32 -25.37 -1.07
C VAL A 221 -0.62 -26.29 -0.30
N ALA A 222 -0.06 -26.98 0.69
CA ALA A 222 -0.84 -27.91 1.51
C ALA A 222 -1.88 -27.14 2.35
N ARG A 223 -3.14 -27.54 2.26
CA ARG A 223 -4.25 -26.91 2.99
C ARG A 223 -4.10 -27.01 4.51
N GLU A 224 -3.45 -28.05 4.99
CA GLU A 224 -3.14 -28.28 6.40
C GLU A 224 -2.20 -27.21 6.98
N SER A 225 -1.46 -26.50 6.12
CA SER A 225 -0.57 -25.40 6.52
C SER A 225 -1.34 -24.11 6.88
N LEU A 226 -2.63 -24.03 6.57
CA LEU A 226 -3.48 -22.84 6.73
C LEU A 226 -4.04 -22.83 8.14
N ASN A 227 -3.79 -23.21 9.16
CA ASN A 227 -4.50 -22.99 10.43
C ASN A 227 -5.80 -22.18 10.22
N SER A 228 -6.79 -22.77 9.55
CA SER A 228 -8.01 -22.07 9.14
C SER A 228 -8.85 -21.59 10.33
N HIS A 229 -9.40 -20.38 10.22
CA HIS A 229 -10.29 -19.80 11.22
C HIS A 229 -11.76 -19.93 10.80
N PRO A 230 -12.70 -19.98 11.77
CA PRO A 230 -14.11 -19.97 11.45
C PRO A 230 -14.50 -18.74 10.62
N GLY A 231 -15.26 -18.96 9.56
CA GLY A 231 -15.73 -17.88 8.68
C GLY A 231 -14.81 -17.54 7.51
N GLU A 232 -13.65 -18.20 7.38
CA GLU A 232 -12.80 -18.08 6.20
C GLU A 232 -13.31 -18.97 5.06
N GLU A 233 -13.38 -18.41 3.86
CA GLU A 233 -13.66 -19.16 2.64
C GLU A 233 -12.35 -19.53 1.96
N ILE A 234 -12.08 -20.82 1.77
CA ILE A 234 -10.86 -21.30 1.13
C ILE A 234 -11.20 -21.89 -0.24
N ILE A 235 -10.62 -21.29 -1.28
CA ILE A 235 -10.76 -21.74 -2.66
C ILE A 235 -9.39 -22.25 -3.13
N THR A 236 -9.33 -23.48 -3.61
CA THR A 236 -8.11 -24.03 -4.20
C THR A 236 -8.19 -23.95 -5.71
N THR A 237 -7.26 -23.20 -6.33
CA THR A 237 -7.19 -23.04 -7.78
C THR A 237 -5.79 -22.55 -8.20
N ASP A 238 -5.35 -23.03 -9.37
CA ASP A 238 -4.15 -22.51 -10.03
C ASP A 238 -4.48 -21.47 -11.10
N LYS A 239 -5.77 -21.26 -11.36
CA LYS A 239 -6.22 -20.27 -12.33
C LYS A 239 -6.50 -18.94 -11.64
N LEU A 240 -5.66 -17.99 -11.92
CA LEU A 240 -5.75 -16.58 -11.51
C LEU A 240 -6.70 -15.76 -12.39
N CYS A 241 -7.77 -16.32 -12.87
CA CYS A 241 -8.43 -15.77 -14.02
C CYS A 241 -9.53 -14.76 -13.72
N SER A 242 -9.93 -14.58 -12.46
CA SER A 242 -10.94 -13.55 -12.15
C SER A 242 -10.93 -13.19 -10.68
N VAL A 243 -10.75 -11.92 -10.40
CA VAL A 243 -11.12 -11.35 -9.11
C VAL A 243 -12.66 -11.30 -9.08
N PRO A 244 -13.31 -11.86 -8.06
CA PRO A 244 -14.76 -11.74 -7.95
C PRO A 244 -15.20 -10.28 -7.99
N ALA A 245 -16.30 -9.99 -8.68
CA ALA A 245 -16.82 -8.62 -8.81
C ALA A 245 -17.17 -7.97 -7.44
N GLU A 246 -17.38 -8.78 -6.42
CA GLU A 246 -17.70 -8.35 -5.05
C GLU A 246 -16.46 -8.07 -4.20
N CYS A 247 -15.24 -8.25 -4.72
CA CYS A 247 -14.01 -8.05 -3.95
C CYS A 247 -13.68 -6.57 -3.84
N ASP A 248 -13.48 -6.08 -2.61
CA ASP A 248 -13.11 -4.69 -2.34
C ASP A 248 -11.60 -4.50 -2.22
N LEU A 249 -10.91 -5.54 -1.74
CA LEU A 249 -9.48 -5.52 -1.53
C LEU A 249 -8.83 -6.86 -1.88
N VAL A 250 -7.77 -6.78 -2.65
CA VAL A 250 -6.86 -7.91 -2.92
C VAL A 250 -5.58 -7.74 -2.14
N VAL A 251 -5.12 -8.79 -1.46
CA VAL A 251 -3.83 -8.84 -0.76
C VAL A 251 -2.95 -9.88 -1.42
N VAL A 252 -1.76 -9.46 -1.85
CA VAL A 252 -0.80 -10.32 -2.57
C VAL A 252 0.62 -10.09 -2.09
N SER A 253 1.49 -11.09 -2.24
CA SER A 253 2.93 -10.88 -2.11
C SER A 253 3.49 -10.15 -3.32
N TYR A 254 4.61 -9.45 -3.13
CA TYR A 254 5.30 -8.80 -4.25
C TYR A 254 5.76 -9.79 -5.31
N THR A 255 6.27 -10.96 -4.89
CA THR A 255 6.68 -12.02 -5.83
C THR A 255 5.52 -12.47 -6.71
N TYR A 256 4.36 -12.70 -6.08
CA TYR A 256 3.17 -13.09 -6.79
C TYR A 256 2.66 -11.99 -7.73
N TRP A 257 2.73 -10.73 -7.29
CA TRP A 257 2.41 -9.57 -8.11
C TRP A 257 3.24 -9.56 -9.40
N GLN A 258 4.57 -9.68 -9.28
CA GLN A 258 5.48 -9.67 -10.43
C GLN A 258 5.18 -10.79 -11.42
N GLU A 259 4.90 -11.99 -10.93
CA GLU A 259 4.69 -13.15 -11.80
C GLU A 259 3.34 -13.16 -12.51
N SER A 260 2.32 -12.56 -11.91
CA SER A 260 0.94 -12.72 -12.35
C SER A 260 0.28 -11.44 -12.86
N PHE A 261 0.51 -10.33 -12.21
CA PHE A 261 -0.17 -9.07 -12.51
C PHE A 261 0.70 -8.09 -13.28
N ASP A 262 2.01 -8.16 -13.13
CA ASP A 262 2.96 -7.28 -13.82
C ASP A 262 3.00 -7.53 -15.34
N THR A 263 2.53 -8.67 -15.78
CA THR A 263 2.54 -9.10 -17.20
C THR A 263 1.20 -8.96 -17.90
N CYS A 264 0.10 -8.63 -17.17
CA CYS A 264 -1.25 -8.60 -17.73
C CYS A 264 -1.95 -7.27 -17.42
N GLU A 265 -1.89 -6.33 -18.36
CA GLU A 265 -2.52 -5.00 -18.24
C GLU A 265 -4.03 -5.04 -18.12
N GLU A 266 -4.69 -5.99 -18.81
CA GLU A 266 -6.14 -6.16 -18.73
C GLU A 266 -6.59 -6.53 -17.32
N LEU A 267 -5.78 -7.34 -16.63
CA LEU A 267 -6.06 -7.73 -15.26
C LEU A 267 -5.90 -6.54 -14.30
N LEU A 268 -4.88 -5.71 -14.51
CA LEU A 268 -4.66 -4.49 -13.73
C LEU A 268 -5.86 -3.54 -13.81
N ALA A 269 -6.49 -3.43 -14.97
CA ALA A 269 -7.66 -2.58 -15.16
C ALA A 269 -8.88 -3.06 -14.36
N GLN A 270 -8.97 -4.36 -14.04
CA GLN A 270 -10.11 -4.98 -13.36
C GLN A 270 -9.90 -5.15 -11.85
N LEU A 271 -8.66 -5.02 -11.36
CA LEU A 271 -8.39 -5.19 -9.93
C LEU A 271 -9.10 -4.12 -9.08
N PRO A 272 -9.69 -4.49 -7.95
CA PRO A 272 -10.10 -3.53 -6.91
C PRO A 272 -8.87 -2.90 -6.25
N SER A 273 -9.06 -2.19 -5.15
CA SER A 273 -7.92 -1.79 -4.33
C SER A 273 -7.03 -3.00 -4.02
N THR A 274 -5.72 -2.83 -4.18
CA THR A 274 -4.78 -3.96 -4.04
C THR A 274 -3.63 -3.57 -3.12
N LEU A 275 -3.42 -4.39 -2.09
CA LEU A 275 -2.29 -4.28 -1.18
C LEU A 275 -1.23 -5.31 -1.54
N ILE A 276 -0.07 -4.81 -1.95
CA ILE A 276 1.10 -5.62 -2.30
C ILE A 276 2.07 -5.58 -1.12
N LEU A 277 2.38 -6.73 -0.54
CA LEU A 277 3.26 -6.85 0.63
C LEU A 277 4.55 -7.60 0.27
N ASN A 278 5.67 -7.01 0.68
CA ASN A 278 6.97 -7.69 0.73
C ASN A 278 7.42 -7.76 2.19
N LEU A 279 7.27 -8.93 2.81
CA LEU A 279 7.56 -9.15 4.23
C LEU A 279 8.99 -9.67 4.40
N LYS A 280 9.79 -8.94 5.18
CA LYS A 280 11.17 -9.33 5.53
C LYS A 280 11.23 -10.06 6.86
#